data_f15240d39b8d0235896469b62d6655ed
#
_entry.id   f15240d39b8d0235896469b62d6655ed
#
_cell.length_a   1.000
_cell.length_b   1.000
_cell.length_c   1.000
_cell.angle_alpha   90.00
_cell.angle_beta   90.00
_cell.angle_gamma   90.00
#
_symmetry.space_group_name_H-M   'P 1'
#
loop_
_entity.id
_entity.type
_entity.pdbx_description
1 polymer ?
#
loop_
_entity_poly.entity_id
_entity_poly.type
_entity_poly.pdbx_seq_one_letter_code
_entity_poly.pdbx_strand_id
1 'polypeptide(L)'
;MAGEGNLHPKHIAYFLPEDEGVKYSPFKKTYYFANTHRALLETVSAPLARRFLDVGVDFDPAAARFAAIPTLGVLSHELGHFAHRPATDYKALNTADRWASVVLQEVAADVFGILILAEVWAPRMGIDPADCVAYYLAECLRYTDRGLGHFPDSDGMFLQLSYFVRLGALELTEDATLAGEPQVVLAGLRSLARVLADTLLATDADRAAQLYAEYGPATAGPLAPLVERLRPEPFRSVEYGQEHLHTAATTDR
;
A
#
# COMPACT_ATOMS: atom_id res chain seq x y z
N MET A 1 15.53 -4.20 21.69
CA MET A 1 16.04 -4.39 20.33
C MET A 1 16.29 -3.01 19.74
N ALA A 2 17.55 -2.64 19.59
CA ALA A 2 17.94 -1.44 18.87
C ALA A 2 18.17 -1.82 17.42
N GLY A 3 17.11 -1.81 16.63
CA GLY A 3 17.20 -2.00 15.19
C GLY A 3 17.07 -0.67 14.45
N GLU A 4 17.43 -0.62 13.19
CA GLU A 4 17.27 0.55 12.33
C GLU A 4 15.85 1.14 12.33
N GLY A 5 14.84 0.35 12.65
CA GLY A 5 13.45 0.77 12.76
C GLY A 5 13.16 1.78 13.88
N ASN A 6 14.04 1.93 14.87
CA ASN A 6 13.81 2.87 15.98
C ASN A 6 14.21 4.32 15.66
N LEU A 7 15.10 4.53 14.69
CA LEU A 7 15.54 5.87 14.31
C LEU A 7 14.79 6.41 13.08
N HIS A 8 14.39 5.51 12.19
CA HIS A 8 13.61 5.85 10.99
C HIS A 8 12.60 4.73 10.76
N PRO A 9 11.34 4.87 11.21
CA PRO A 9 10.33 3.84 11.02
C PRO A 9 10.08 3.65 9.51
N LYS A 10 10.72 2.63 8.96
CA LYS A 10 10.63 2.27 7.54
C LYS A 10 9.51 1.25 7.29
N HIS A 11 9.16 0.48 8.32
CA HIS A 11 8.27 -0.67 8.22
C HIS A 11 7.09 -0.52 9.18
N ILE A 12 5.88 -0.69 8.65
CA ILE A 12 4.65 -0.77 9.44
C ILE A 12 4.34 -2.19 9.87
N ALA A 13 4.89 -3.17 9.17
CA ALA A 13 4.82 -4.58 9.50
C ALA A 13 6.17 -5.26 9.27
N TYR A 14 6.42 -6.33 9.98
CA TYR A 14 7.61 -7.16 9.82
C TYR A 14 7.23 -8.62 9.80
N PHE A 15 7.59 -9.31 8.72
CA PHE A 15 7.36 -10.73 8.55
C PHE A 15 8.59 -11.51 9.02
N LEU A 16 8.43 -12.28 10.08
CA LEU A 16 9.43 -13.25 10.49
C LEU A 16 8.94 -14.63 9.98
N PRO A 17 9.72 -15.33 9.25
CA PRO A 17 11.04 -15.85 9.59
C PRO A 17 12.00 -16.03 8.40
N GLU A 18 11.99 -15.19 7.41
CA GLU A 18 12.83 -15.46 6.22
C GLU A 18 14.32 -15.40 6.54
N ASP A 19 14.71 -14.57 7.51
CA ASP A 19 16.11 -14.35 7.88
C ASP A 19 16.66 -15.33 8.92
N GLU A 20 15.81 -16.12 9.59
CA GLU A 20 16.22 -16.96 10.70
C GLU A 20 16.29 -18.48 10.38
N GLY A 21 16.34 -18.84 9.10
CA GLY A 21 16.42 -20.25 8.70
C GLY A 21 15.13 -21.06 8.93
N VAL A 22 14.04 -20.41 9.33
CA VAL A 22 12.73 -21.02 9.56
C VAL A 22 11.85 -20.98 8.30
N LYS A 23 12.48 -20.92 7.14
CA LYS A 23 11.85 -20.86 5.81
C LYS A 23 10.75 -21.90 5.58
N TYR A 24 10.77 -22.97 6.34
CA TYR A 24 9.82 -24.07 6.25
C TYR A 24 8.91 -24.19 7.47
N SER A 25 8.94 -23.21 8.40
CA SER A 25 8.06 -23.25 9.55
C SER A 25 6.60 -23.08 9.11
N PRO A 26 5.68 -23.97 9.53
CA PRO A 26 4.25 -23.74 9.30
C PRO A 26 3.70 -22.56 10.11
N PHE A 27 4.50 -22.02 11.03
CA PHE A 27 4.14 -20.89 11.91
C PHE A 27 4.76 -19.61 11.38
N LYS A 28 4.15 -19.04 10.37
CA LYS A 28 4.50 -17.69 9.89
C LYS A 28 3.88 -16.65 10.81
N LYS A 29 4.64 -15.63 11.19
CA LYS A 29 4.18 -14.53 12.05
C LYS A 29 4.47 -13.21 11.38
N THR A 30 3.44 -12.40 11.23
CA THR A 30 3.57 -10.99 10.87
C THR A 30 3.43 -10.15 12.14
N TYR A 31 4.38 -9.27 12.39
CA TYR A 31 4.30 -8.28 13.47
C TYR A 31 3.86 -6.97 12.87
N TYR A 32 2.73 -6.46 13.31
CA TYR A 32 2.20 -5.19 12.91
C TYR A 32 2.48 -4.13 13.98
N PHE A 33 3.10 -3.03 13.56
CA PHE A 33 3.43 -1.89 14.43
C PHE A 33 2.34 -0.83 14.32
N ALA A 34 1.21 -1.07 14.98
CA ALA A 34 0.01 -0.23 14.87
C ALA A 34 0.26 1.23 15.24
N ASN A 35 1.08 1.50 16.26
CA ASN A 35 1.47 2.85 16.66
C ASN A 35 2.29 3.57 15.60
N THR A 36 3.25 2.89 14.99
CA THR A 36 4.06 3.44 13.88
C THR A 36 3.20 3.74 12.67
N HIS A 37 2.35 2.79 12.29
CA HIS A 37 1.46 2.99 11.16
C HIS A 37 0.49 4.14 11.40
N ARG A 38 -0.12 4.20 12.58
CA ARG A 38 -1.00 5.30 12.94
C ARG A 38 -0.30 6.66 12.85
N ALA A 39 0.90 6.77 13.39
CA ALA A 39 1.68 8.00 13.30
C ALA A 39 1.97 8.40 11.84
N LEU A 40 2.31 7.45 10.96
CA LEU A 40 2.48 7.69 9.52
C LEU A 40 1.18 8.12 8.84
N LEU A 41 0.06 7.49 9.17
CA LEU A 41 -1.25 7.87 8.65
C LEU A 41 -1.62 9.31 9.03
N GLU A 42 -1.39 9.71 10.27
CA GLU A 42 -1.70 11.05 10.77
C GLU A 42 -0.75 12.12 10.23
N THR A 43 0.55 11.82 10.13
CA THR A 43 1.58 12.83 9.79
C THR A 43 1.96 12.88 8.32
N VAL A 44 1.71 11.84 7.56
CA VAL A 44 2.07 11.75 6.13
C VAL A 44 0.84 11.48 5.26
N SER A 45 0.17 10.32 5.44
CA SER A 45 -0.88 9.88 4.52
C SER A 45 -2.08 10.85 4.49
N ALA A 46 -2.57 11.31 5.66
CA ALA A 46 -3.72 12.21 5.70
C ALA A 46 -3.41 13.62 5.16
N PRO A 47 -2.25 14.25 5.44
CA PRO A 47 -1.86 15.49 4.77
C PRO A 47 -1.74 15.35 3.25
N LEU A 48 -1.16 14.25 2.74
CA LEU A 48 -1.07 14.00 1.31
C LEU A 48 -2.45 13.78 0.69
N ALA A 49 -3.31 12.98 1.35
CA ALA A 49 -4.67 12.75 0.89
C ALA A 49 -5.47 14.06 0.79
N ARG A 50 -5.44 14.90 1.81
CA ARG A 50 -6.12 16.21 1.79
C ARG A 50 -5.65 17.14 0.66
N ARG A 51 -4.41 16.98 0.22
CA ARG A 51 -3.82 17.83 -0.81
C ARG A 51 -3.99 17.28 -2.22
N PHE A 52 -3.97 15.96 -2.38
CA PHE A 52 -3.84 15.31 -3.68
C PHE A 52 -4.96 14.30 -3.99
N LEU A 53 -5.98 14.15 -3.12
CA LEU A 53 -7.13 13.30 -3.39
C LEU A 53 -8.44 14.08 -3.34
N ASP A 54 -9.30 13.83 -4.33
CA ASP A 54 -10.70 14.23 -4.36
C ASP A 54 -11.55 13.03 -4.78
N VAL A 55 -11.89 12.20 -3.80
CA VAL A 55 -12.65 10.96 -4.02
C VAL A 55 -13.97 10.96 -3.23
N GLY A 56 -14.46 12.14 -2.85
CA GLY A 56 -15.71 12.28 -2.11
C GLY A 56 -15.67 11.76 -0.67
N VAL A 57 -14.52 11.34 -0.17
CA VAL A 57 -14.31 10.85 1.20
C VAL A 57 -13.10 11.57 1.80
N ASP A 58 -13.32 12.28 2.90
CA ASP A 58 -12.23 12.87 3.67
C ASP A 58 -11.55 11.79 4.51
N PHE A 59 -10.28 11.53 4.21
CA PHE A 59 -9.46 10.57 4.94
C PHE A 59 -8.91 11.20 6.22
N ASP A 60 -9.56 10.88 7.34
CA ASP A 60 -9.12 11.26 8.67
C ASP A 60 -8.86 10.02 9.54
N PRO A 61 -7.58 9.61 9.73
CA PRO A 61 -7.24 8.42 10.52
C PRO A 61 -7.63 8.53 12.00
N ALA A 62 -7.93 9.72 12.51
CA ALA A 62 -8.42 9.92 13.88
C ALA A 62 -9.94 9.70 14.01
N ALA A 63 -10.68 9.74 12.91
CA ALA A 63 -12.13 9.51 12.94
C ALA A 63 -12.45 8.04 13.24
N ALA A 64 -13.48 7.80 14.06
CA ALA A 64 -13.88 6.48 14.51
C ALA A 64 -14.15 5.47 13.37
N ARG A 65 -14.66 5.95 12.22
CA ARG A 65 -14.94 5.11 11.05
C ARG A 65 -13.66 4.49 10.45
N PHE A 66 -12.49 5.11 10.64
CA PHE A 66 -11.20 4.59 10.17
C PHE A 66 -10.45 3.73 11.21
N ALA A 67 -10.96 3.60 12.45
CA ALA A 67 -10.20 2.99 13.54
C ALA A 67 -9.71 1.55 13.26
N ALA A 68 -10.54 0.73 12.59
CA ALA A 68 -10.21 -0.66 12.28
C ALA A 68 -9.51 -0.84 10.91
N ILE A 69 -9.68 0.11 9.99
CA ILE A 69 -9.26 -0.03 8.59
C ILE A 69 -7.75 -0.29 8.44
N PRO A 70 -6.84 0.42 9.12
CA PRO A 70 -5.41 0.19 8.95
C PRO A 70 -4.97 -1.22 9.36
N THR A 71 -5.50 -1.73 10.48
CA THR A 71 -5.18 -3.10 10.93
C THR A 71 -5.73 -4.15 9.98
N LEU A 72 -6.99 -3.98 9.54
CA LEU A 72 -7.60 -4.87 8.56
C LEU A 72 -6.92 -4.76 7.20
N GLY A 73 -6.46 -3.57 6.82
CA GLY A 73 -5.72 -3.32 5.58
C GLY A 73 -4.41 -4.11 5.53
N VAL A 74 -3.59 -4.02 6.58
CA VAL A 74 -2.35 -4.81 6.67
C VAL A 74 -2.64 -6.31 6.70
N LEU A 75 -3.63 -6.76 7.50
CA LEU A 75 -4.05 -8.15 7.51
C LEU A 75 -4.48 -8.63 6.12
N SER A 76 -5.24 -7.82 5.40
CA SER A 76 -5.73 -8.15 4.07
C SER A 76 -4.61 -8.18 3.03
N HIS A 77 -3.60 -7.31 3.14
CA HIS A 77 -2.38 -7.35 2.32
C HIS A 77 -1.64 -8.68 2.50
N GLU A 78 -1.41 -9.10 3.74
CA GLU A 78 -0.81 -10.40 4.04
C GLU A 78 -1.63 -11.58 3.49
N LEU A 79 -2.96 -11.50 3.57
CA LEU A 79 -3.86 -12.49 2.95
C LEU A 79 -3.74 -12.44 1.41
N GLY A 80 -3.52 -11.28 0.83
CA GLY A 80 -3.23 -11.11 -0.60
C GLY A 80 -2.00 -11.92 -1.03
N HIS A 81 -0.92 -11.90 -0.26
CA HIS A 81 0.24 -12.76 -0.50
C HIS A 81 -0.12 -14.25 -0.49
N PHE A 82 -0.98 -14.69 0.42
CA PHE A 82 -1.44 -16.09 0.45
C PHE A 82 -2.30 -16.45 -0.76
N ALA A 83 -3.04 -15.49 -1.33
CA ALA A 83 -3.90 -15.74 -2.48
C ALA A 83 -3.10 -16.07 -3.74
N HIS A 84 -1.92 -15.45 -3.94
CA HIS A 84 -1.16 -15.62 -5.18
C HIS A 84 0.03 -16.60 -5.07
N ARG A 85 0.73 -16.67 -3.94
CA ARG A 85 1.98 -17.46 -3.78
C ARG A 85 1.87 -18.95 -4.09
N PRO A 86 0.82 -19.68 -3.67
CA PRO A 86 0.75 -21.12 -3.89
C PRO A 86 0.59 -21.53 -5.35
N ALA A 87 0.04 -20.65 -6.18
CA ALA A 87 -0.32 -20.95 -7.56
C ALA A 87 0.74 -20.48 -8.57
N THR A 88 1.75 -19.71 -8.14
CA THR A 88 2.61 -18.96 -9.05
C THR A 88 4.06 -19.41 -8.97
N ASP A 89 4.66 -19.74 -10.12
CA ASP A 89 6.10 -19.93 -10.28
C ASP A 89 6.74 -18.65 -10.78
N TYR A 90 7.40 -17.92 -9.89
CA TYR A 90 8.08 -16.66 -10.21
C TYR A 90 9.48 -16.83 -10.82
N LYS A 91 9.96 -18.06 -11.01
CA LYS A 91 11.36 -18.30 -11.42
C LYS A 91 11.70 -17.66 -12.75
N ALA A 92 10.81 -17.77 -13.75
CA ALA A 92 11.02 -17.19 -15.07
C ALA A 92 11.07 -15.66 -15.01
N LEU A 93 10.13 -15.03 -14.31
CA LEU A 93 10.08 -13.58 -14.14
C LEU A 93 11.26 -13.07 -13.31
N ASN A 94 11.65 -13.76 -12.23
CA ASN A 94 12.84 -13.42 -11.45
C ASN A 94 14.13 -13.47 -12.26
N THR A 95 14.19 -14.34 -13.28
CA THR A 95 15.34 -14.45 -14.17
C THR A 95 15.36 -13.34 -15.21
N ALA A 96 14.19 -12.98 -15.75
CA ALA A 96 14.04 -11.94 -16.75
C ALA A 96 14.18 -10.53 -16.16
N ASP A 97 13.45 -10.26 -15.08
CA ASP A 97 13.47 -8.99 -14.35
C ASP A 97 13.11 -9.22 -12.88
N ARG A 98 14.14 -9.29 -12.03
CA ARG A 98 13.95 -9.52 -10.61
C ARG A 98 13.22 -8.36 -9.92
N TRP A 99 13.47 -7.12 -10.33
CA TRP A 99 12.81 -5.97 -9.71
C TRP A 99 11.33 -5.95 -10.05
N ALA A 100 10.97 -6.08 -11.32
CA ALA A 100 9.59 -6.21 -11.75
C ALA A 100 8.87 -7.36 -11.03
N SER A 101 9.54 -8.49 -10.84
CA SER A 101 8.96 -9.63 -10.14
C SER A 101 8.59 -9.31 -8.70
N VAL A 102 9.49 -8.66 -7.94
CA VAL A 102 9.22 -8.30 -6.55
C VAL A 102 8.13 -7.24 -6.47
N VAL A 103 8.18 -6.20 -7.32
CA VAL A 103 7.16 -5.16 -7.38
C VAL A 103 5.77 -5.75 -7.67
N LEU A 104 5.66 -6.62 -8.66
CA LEU A 104 4.37 -7.20 -9.04
C LEU A 104 3.81 -8.18 -7.99
N GLN A 105 4.65 -8.80 -7.18
CA GLN A 105 4.20 -9.58 -6.03
C GLN A 105 3.57 -8.70 -4.96
N GLU A 106 4.16 -7.53 -4.69
CA GLU A 106 3.57 -6.54 -3.77
C GLU A 106 2.28 -5.94 -4.35
N VAL A 107 2.26 -5.59 -5.65
CA VAL A 107 1.04 -5.14 -6.34
C VAL A 107 -0.09 -6.17 -6.23
N ALA A 108 0.22 -7.46 -6.41
CA ALA A 108 -0.79 -8.51 -6.26
C ALA A 108 -1.31 -8.61 -4.81
N ALA A 109 -0.41 -8.51 -3.82
CA ALA A 109 -0.81 -8.51 -2.41
C ALA A 109 -1.69 -7.31 -2.08
N ASP A 110 -1.34 -6.12 -2.56
CA ASP A 110 -2.13 -4.91 -2.37
C ASP A 110 -3.51 -5.01 -3.02
N VAL A 111 -3.56 -5.37 -4.31
CA VAL A 111 -4.81 -5.41 -5.09
C VAL A 111 -5.78 -6.47 -4.55
N PHE A 112 -5.29 -7.68 -4.28
CA PHE A 112 -6.14 -8.69 -3.65
C PHE A 112 -6.47 -8.32 -2.21
N GLY A 113 -5.54 -7.72 -1.48
CA GLY A 113 -5.72 -7.25 -0.12
C GLY A 113 -6.82 -6.19 -0.02
N ILE A 114 -6.78 -5.14 -0.83
CA ILE A 114 -7.82 -4.10 -0.78
C ILE A 114 -9.20 -4.63 -1.21
N LEU A 115 -9.27 -5.56 -2.14
CA LEU A 115 -10.54 -6.23 -2.49
C LEU A 115 -11.05 -7.08 -1.33
N ILE A 116 -10.19 -7.80 -0.61
CA ILE A 116 -10.55 -8.53 0.62
C ILE A 116 -11.04 -7.55 1.70
N LEU A 117 -10.35 -6.43 1.88
CA LEU A 117 -10.75 -5.40 2.84
C LEU A 117 -12.13 -4.85 2.51
N ALA A 118 -12.34 -4.36 1.28
CA ALA A 118 -13.54 -3.64 0.89
C ALA A 118 -14.76 -4.55 0.66
N GLU A 119 -14.57 -5.79 0.18
CA GLU A 119 -15.67 -6.67 -0.21
C GLU A 119 -15.96 -7.79 0.79
N VAL A 120 -14.99 -8.13 1.65
CA VAL A 120 -15.17 -9.20 2.65
C VAL A 120 -15.23 -8.66 4.07
N TRP A 121 -14.27 -7.86 4.49
CA TRP A 121 -14.22 -7.33 5.85
C TRP A 121 -15.18 -6.16 6.07
N ALA A 122 -15.19 -5.18 5.17
CA ALA A 122 -15.99 -3.97 5.33
C ALA A 122 -17.48 -4.29 5.55
N PRO A 123 -18.15 -5.12 4.73
CA PRO A 123 -19.55 -5.47 4.98
C PRO A 123 -19.79 -6.19 6.32
N ARG A 124 -18.86 -7.01 6.76
CA ARG A 124 -18.95 -7.77 8.02
C ARG A 124 -18.76 -6.91 9.25
N MET A 125 -18.00 -5.82 9.11
CA MET A 125 -17.67 -4.92 10.21
C MET A 125 -18.50 -3.63 10.20
N GLY A 126 -19.42 -3.48 9.25
CA GLY A 126 -20.22 -2.26 9.10
C GLY A 126 -19.38 -1.05 8.66
N ILE A 127 -18.29 -1.28 7.94
CA ILE A 127 -17.41 -0.25 7.39
C ILE A 127 -17.88 0.07 5.97
N ASP A 128 -17.86 1.36 5.60
CA ASP A 128 -18.14 1.77 4.23
C ASP A 128 -16.94 1.38 3.33
N PRO A 129 -17.16 0.64 2.23
CA PRO A 129 -16.11 0.37 1.26
C PRO A 129 -15.42 1.63 0.69
N ALA A 130 -16.12 2.76 0.66
CA ALA A 130 -15.56 4.05 0.25
C ALA A 130 -14.45 4.53 1.21
N ASP A 131 -14.60 4.32 2.51
CA ASP A 131 -13.56 4.61 3.51
C ASP A 131 -12.32 3.72 3.29
N CYS A 132 -12.52 2.45 2.90
CA CYS A 132 -11.41 1.54 2.55
C CYS A 132 -10.63 2.04 1.33
N VAL A 133 -11.33 2.53 0.29
CA VAL A 133 -10.71 3.09 -0.91
C VAL A 133 -9.93 4.37 -0.58
N ALA A 134 -10.51 5.27 0.22
CA ALA A 134 -9.83 6.50 0.65
C ALA A 134 -8.54 6.20 1.43
N TYR A 135 -8.58 5.26 2.38
CA TYR A 135 -7.40 4.75 3.07
C TYR A 135 -6.34 4.20 2.10
N TYR A 136 -6.75 3.33 1.19
CA TYR A 136 -5.85 2.71 0.22
C TYR A 136 -5.17 3.76 -0.68
N LEU A 137 -5.91 4.72 -1.23
CA LEU A 137 -5.35 5.77 -2.07
C LEU A 137 -4.41 6.70 -1.29
N ALA A 138 -4.72 6.98 -0.02
CA ALA A 138 -3.82 7.72 0.87
C ALA A 138 -2.49 6.98 1.09
N GLU A 139 -2.53 5.66 1.24
CA GLU A 139 -1.33 4.82 1.31
C GLU A 139 -0.57 4.78 -0.03
N CYS A 140 -1.27 4.70 -1.17
CA CYS A 140 -0.63 4.81 -2.49
C CYS A 140 0.16 6.11 -2.61
N LEU A 141 -0.39 7.24 -2.17
CA LEU A 141 0.31 8.53 -2.17
C LEU A 141 1.53 8.52 -1.24
N ARG A 142 1.39 8.01 -0.02
CA ARG A 142 2.47 7.94 0.96
C ARG A 142 3.67 7.13 0.44
N TYR A 143 3.42 5.98 -0.16
CA TYR A 143 4.49 5.15 -0.72
C TYR A 143 5.11 5.80 -1.97
N THR A 144 4.30 6.43 -2.82
CA THR A 144 4.82 7.19 -3.98
C THR A 144 5.68 8.37 -3.54
N ASP A 145 5.27 9.11 -2.49
CA ASP A 145 6.02 10.22 -1.88
C ASP A 145 7.36 9.77 -1.28
N ARG A 146 7.46 8.52 -0.81
CA ARG A 146 8.70 7.93 -0.27
C ARG A 146 9.83 7.86 -1.30
N GLY A 147 9.52 7.85 -2.57
CA GLY A 147 10.47 7.82 -3.68
C GLY A 147 10.41 6.54 -4.50
N LEU A 148 10.60 6.69 -5.79
CA LEU A 148 10.49 5.64 -6.79
C LEU A 148 11.85 5.04 -7.14
N GLY A 149 11.88 3.77 -7.56
CA GLY A 149 13.09 3.06 -7.98
C GLY A 149 13.96 2.53 -6.83
N HIS A 150 13.53 2.69 -5.57
CA HIS A 150 14.30 2.29 -4.39
C HIS A 150 13.59 1.26 -3.51
N PHE A 151 12.27 1.24 -3.55
CA PHE A 151 11.43 0.36 -2.74
C PHE A 151 10.36 -0.28 -3.62
N PRO A 152 10.23 -1.63 -3.62
CA PRO A 152 9.22 -2.32 -4.41
C PRO A 152 7.80 -1.84 -4.14
N ASP A 153 7.46 -1.61 -2.86
CA ASP A 153 6.15 -1.09 -2.46
C ASP A 153 5.86 0.28 -3.12
N SER A 154 6.86 1.18 -3.17
CA SER A 154 6.69 2.52 -3.78
C SER A 154 6.40 2.42 -5.26
N ASP A 155 7.17 1.60 -5.97
CA ASP A 155 6.95 1.36 -7.40
C ASP A 155 5.63 0.64 -7.65
N GLY A 156 5.25 -0.27 -6.76
CA GLY A 156 3.98 -0.99 -6.82
C GLY A 156 2.78 -0.06 -6.66
N MET A 157 2.81 0.83 -5.68
CA MET A 157 1.74 1.81 -5.47
C MET A 157 1.65 2.82 -6.63
N PHE A 158 2.79 3.27 -7.14
CA PHE A 158 2.83 4.11 -8.36
C PHE A 158 2.22 3.40 -9.56
N LEU A 159 2.57 2.13 -9.80
CA LEU A 159 2.01 1.31 -10.88
C LEU A 159 0.49 1.25 -10.78
N GLN A 160 -0.05 1.02 -9.59
CA GLN A 160 -1.48 0.94 -9.35
C GLN A 160 -2.18 2.28 -9.68
N LEU A 161 -1.63 3.42 -9.20
CA LEU A 161 -2.15 4.75 -9.55
C LEU A 161 -2.06 5.01 -11.06
N SER A 162 -0.94 4.67 -11.71
CA SER A 162 -0.76 4.81 -13.15
C SER A 162 -1.79 4.00 -13.94
N TYR A 163 -2.07 2.78 -13.49
CA TYR A 163 -3.10 1.93 -14.07
C TYR A 163 -4.49 2.58 -13.97
N PHE A 164 -4.86 3.08 -12.78
CA PHE A 164 -6.19 3.69 -12.58
C PHE A 164 -6.38 4.97 -13.39
N VAL A 165 -5.35 5.81 -13.53
CA VAL A 165 -5.44 7.00 -14.36
C VAL A 165 -5.56 6.63 -15.84
N ARG A 166 -4.79 5.68 -16.33
CA ARG A 166 -4.91 5.22 -17.73
C ARG A 166 -6.21 4.51 -18.03
N LEU A 167 -6.78 3.81 -17.04
CA LEU A 167 -8.11 3.17 -17.16
C LEU A 167 -9.26 4.18 -17.10
N GLY A 168 -9.00 5.42 -16.63
CA GLY A 168 -10.03 6.41 -16.36
C GLY A 168 -10.81 6.14 -15.07
N ALA A 169 -10.28 5.32 -14.17
CA ALA A 169 -10.84 5.10 -12.84
C ALA A 169 -10.48 6.25 -11.87
N LEU A 170 -9.39 6.93 -12.15
CA LEU A 170 -8.98 8.19 -11.55
C LEU A 170 -8.65 9.18 -12.68
N GLU A 171 -8.91 10.44 -12.43
CA GLU A 171 -8.48 11.56 -13.27
C GLU A 171 -7.39 12.34 -12.53
N LEU A 172 -6.29 12.65 -13.22
CA LEU A 172 -5.32 13.61 -12.72
C LEU A 172 -5.68 15.00 -13.21
N THR A 173 -6.09 15.87 -12.30
CA THR A 173 -6.47 17.25 -12.63
C THR A 173 -5.24 18.11 -12.96
N GLU A 174 -5.46 19.33 -13.49
CA GLU A 174 -4.40 20.31 -13.75
C GLU A 174 -3.62 20.68 -12.48
N ASP A 175 -4.28 20.63 -11.32
CA ASP A 175 -3.66 20.87 -10.01
C ASP A 175 -2.92 19.64 -9.45
N ALA A 176 -2.77 18.60 -10.26
CA ALA A 176 -2.17 17.32 -9.88
C ALA A 176 -2.90 16.62 -8.70
N THR A 177 -4.21 16.81 -8.60
CA THR A 177 -5.07 16.09 -7.67
C THR A 177 -5.66 14.87 -8.39
N LEU A 178 -5.67 13.73 -7.71
CA LEU A 178 -6.34 12.51 -8.17
C LEU A 178 -7.81 12.59 -7.78
N ALA A 179 -8.68 12.71 -8.78
CA ALA A 179 -10.13 12.78 -8.59
C ALA A 179 -10.80 11.49 -9.09
N GLY A 180 -11.88 11.07 -8.43
CA GLY A 180 -12.65 9.90 -8.86
C GLY A 180 -13.66 9.43 -7.83
N GLU A 181 -14.49 8.48 -8.23
CA GLU A 181 -15.51 7.89 -7.38
C GLU A 181 -15.00 6.56 -6.77
N PRO A 182 -15.15 6.31 -5.47
CA PRO A 182 -14.66 5.08 -4.84
C PRO A 182 -15.14 3.80 -5.51
N GLN A 183 -16.37 3.76 -6.00
CA GLN A 183 -16.93 2.59 -6.68
C GLN A 183 -16.26 2.34 -8.04
N VAL A 184 -15.84 3.41 -8.74
CA VAL A 184 -15.11 3.31 -10.01
C VAL A 184 -13.69 2.82 -9.76
N VAL A 185 -13.05 3.28 -8.68
CA VAL A 185 -11.73 2.78 -8.24
C VAL A 185 -11.82 1.28 -7.89
N LEU A 186 -12.86 0.84 -7.16
CA LEU A 186 -13.08 -0.59 -6.88
C LEU A 186 -13.27 -1.42 -8.16
N ALA A 187 -13.96 -0.88 -9.16
CA ALA A 187 -14.05 -1.54 -10.45
C ALA A 187 -12.69 -1.61 -11.16
N GLY A 188 -11.88 -0.55 -11.05
CA GLY A 188 -10.49 -0.51 -11.52
C GLY A 188 -9.60 -1.55 -10.82
N LEU A 189 -9.73 -1.71 -9.51
CA LEU A 189 -9.04 -2.76 -8.73
C LEU A 189 -9.41 -4.16 -9.22
N ARG A 190 -10.71 -4.44 -9.44
CA ARG A 190 -11.13 -5.73 -10.01
C ARG A 190 -10.57 -5.96 -11.43
N SER A 191 -10.45 -4.88 -12.23
CA SER A 191 -9.80 -4.94 -13.55
C SER A 191 -8.32 -5.30 -13.42
N LEU A 192 -7.58 -4.61 -12.56
CA LEU A 192 -6.16 -4.89 -12.32
C LEU A 192 -5.95 -6.30 -11.75
N ALA A 193 -6.83 -6.76 -10.85
CA ALA A 193 -6.80 -8.14 -10.34
C ALA A 193 -6.91 -9.18 -11.45
N ARG A 194 -7.76 -8.97 -12.46
CA ARG A 194 -7.85 -9.86 -13.63
C ARG A 194 -6.58 -9.81 -14.47
N VAL A 195 -6.02 -8.63 -14.71
CA VAL A 195 -4.74 -8.50 -15.43
C VAL A 195 -3.63 -9.23 -14.70
N LEU A 196 -3.53 -9.12 -13.37
CA LEU A 196 -2.56 -9.85 -12.58
C LEU A 196 -2.81 -11.38 -12.64
N ALA A 197 -4.06 -11.81 -12.61
CA ALA A 197 -4.38 -13.22 -12.77
C ALA A 197 -3.95 -13.77 -14.14
N ASP A 198 -4.20 -13.00 -15.20
CA ASP A 198 -3.90 -13.39 -16.58
C ASP A 198 -2.41 -13.24 -16.97
N THR A 199 -1.61 -12.62 -16.12
CA THR A 199 -0.18 -12.41 -16.34
C THR A 199 0.66 -13.09 -15.26
N LEU A 200 0.70 -12.51 -14.07
CA LEU A 200 1.54 -12.96 -12.96
C LEU A 200 1.15 -14.36 -12.45
N LEU A 201 -0.15 -14.58 -12.17
CA LEU A 201 -0.63 -15.86 -11.67
C LEU A 201 -0.63 -16.95 -12.76
N ALA A 202 -0.81 -16.56 -14.02
CA ALA A 202 -0.67 -17.47 -15.15
C ALA A 202 0.79 -17.85 -15.47
N THR A 203 1.75 -17.30 -14.70
CA THR A 203 3.20 -17.52 -14.88
C THR A 203 3.75 -17.06 -16.25
N ASP A 204 3.06 -16.11 -16.88
CA ASP A 204 3.49 -15.48 -18.13
C ASP A 204 4.48 -14.35 -17.82
N ALA A 205 5.76 -14.70 -17.77
CA ALA A 205 6.83 -13.80 -17.39
C ALA A 205 6.95 -12.59 -18.34
N ASP A 206 6.74 -12.80 -19.63
CA ASP A 206 6.87 -11.72 -20.62
C ASP A 206 5.76 -10.69 -20.47
N ARG A 207 4.50 -11.14 -20.34
CA ARG A 207 3.36 -10.25 -20.09
C ARG A 207 3.43 -9.58 -18.73
N ALA A 208 3.93 -10.25 -17.70
CA ALA A 208 4.14 -9.65 -16.39
C ALA A 208 5.23 -8.56 -16.46
N ALA A 209 6.37 -8.82 -17.10
CA ALA A 209 7.40 -7.82 -17.31
C ALA A 209 6.89 -6.62 -18.12
N GLN A 210 6.09 -6.88 -19.15
CA GLN A 210 5.45 -5.83 -19.96
C GLN A 210 4.49 -4.97 -19.13
N LEU A 211 3.70 -5.57 -18.23
CA LEU A 211 2.81 -4.84 -17.32
C LEU A 211 3.62 -3.85 -16.45
N TYR A 212 4.73 -4.29 -15.87
CA TYR A 212 5.60 -3.40 -15.11
C TYR A 212 6.25 -2.31 -15.97
N ALA A 213 6.73 -2.65 -17.16
CA ALA A 213 7.31 -1.69 -18.10
C ALA A 213 6.31 -0.63 -18.56
N GLU A 214 5.04 -0.99 -18.71
CA GLU A 214 3.98 -0.08 -19.18
C GLU A 214 3.51 0.88 -18.09
N TYR A 215 3.32 0.40 -16.85
CA TYR A 215 2.69 1.17 -15.77
C TYR A 215 3.65 1.58 -14.65
N GLY A 216 4.85 1.03 -14.63
CA GLY A 216 5.88 1.33 -13.63
C GLY A 216 6.51 2.70 -13.80
N PRO A 217 7.34 3.12 -12.82
CA PRO A 217 7.84 4.49 -12.72
C PRO A 217 8.81 4.92 -13.84
N ALA A 218 9.38 3.98 -14.58
CA ALA A 218 10.31 4.30 -15.69
C ALA A 218 9.64 5.14 -16.79
N THR A 219 8.33 5.00 -16.95
CA THR A 219 7.57 5.74 -17.96
C THR A 219 6.97 7.05 -17.46
N ALA A 220 7.14 7.43 -16.18
CA ALA A 220 6.52 8.59 -15.49
C ALA A 220 5.06 8.91 -15.93
N GLY A 221 4.76 8.77 -17.18
CA GLY A 221 3.44 8.75 -17.81
C GLY A 221 2.53 9.89 -17.35
N PRO A 222 1.24 9.60 -17.17
CA PRO A 222 0.27 10.62 -16.78
C PRO A 222 0.47 11.14 -15.35
N LEU A 223 1.24 10.44 -14.50
CA LEU A 223 1.47 10.84 -13.10
C LEU A 223 2.68 11.77 -12.90
N ALA A 224 3.41 12.14 -13.97
CA ALA A 224 4.57 13.03 -13.84
C ALA A 224 4.29 14.33 -13.06
N PRO A 225 3.17 15.05 -13.30
CA PRO A 225 2.87 16.26 -12.53
C PRO A 225 2.66 16.01 -11.04
N LEU A 226 2.04 14.89 -10.68
CA LEU A 226 1.86 14.48 -9.27
C LEU A 226 3.21 14.19 -8.61
N VAL A 227 4.07 13.39 -9.26
CA VAL A 227 5.40 13.05 -8.73
C VAL A 227 6.26 14.31 -8.53
N GLU A 228 6.20 15.26 -9.45
CA GLU A 228 6.92 16.54 -9.31
C GLU A 228 6.44 17.35 -8.12
N ARG A 229 5.15 17.32 -7.81
CA ARG A 229 4.58 18.01 -6.66
C ARG A 229 4.81 17.28 -5.32
N LEU A 230 5.00 15.97 -5.34
CA LEU A 230 5.37 15.19 -4.15
C LEU A 230 6.84 15.42 -3.74
N ARG A 231 7.77 15.52 -4.70
CA ARG A 231 9.22 15.68 -4.46
C ARG A 231 9.64 16.81 -3.50
N PRO A 232 8.99 18.00 -3.49
CA PRO A 232 9.36 19.07 -2.57
C PRO A 232 8.88 18.83 -1.13
N GLU A 233 8.04 17.82 -0.89
CA GLU A 233 7.55 17.58 0.46
C GLU A 233 8.72 17.05 1.31
N PRO A 234 9.06 17.72 2.42
CA PRO A 234 10.16 17.28 3.26
C PRO A 234 9.82 15.91 3.86
N PHE A 235 10.81 15.03 3.90
CA PHE A 235 10.68 13.77 4.64
C PHE A 235 10.29 14.10 6.08
N ARG A 236 9.10 13.65 6.47
CA ARG A 236 8.58 13.90 7.81
C ARG A 236 9.06 12.79 8.73
N SER A 237 9.86 13.13 9.72
CA SER A 237 10.18 12.20 10.79
C SER A 237 8.94 11.97 11.64
N VAL A 238 8.66 10.70 11.94
CA VAL A 238 7.62 10.34 12.90
C VAL A 238 8.19 10.57 14.30
N GLU A 239 7.69 11.57 15.00
CA GLU A 239 7.97 11.74 16.43
C GLU A 239 7.09 10.74 17.20
N TYR A 240 7.74 9.81 17.88
CA TYR A 240 7.04 8.96 18.84
C TYR A 240 6.75 9.79 20.09
N GLY A 241 5.47 10.14 20.30
CA GLY A 241 5.04 10.72 21.55
C GLY A 241 5.31 9.76 22.71
N GLN A 242 6.26 10.07 23.53
CA GLN A 242 6.58 9.31 24.77
C GLN A 242 5.60 9.64 25.92
N GLU A 243 4.59 10.44 25.65
CA GLU A 243 3.66 10.94 26.69
C GLU A 243 2.91 9.83 27.46
N HIS A 244 2.74 8.66 26.86
CA HIS A 244 2.04 7.54 27.51
C HIS A 244 2.89 6.71 28.49
N LEU A 245 4.21 6.89 28.51
CA LEU A 245 5.08 6.14 29.43
C LEU A 245 5.23 6.81 30.80
N HIS A 246 4.90 8.09 30.92
CA HIS A 246 5.05 8.84 32.18
C HIS A 246 3.81 8.86 33.08
N THR A 247 2.63 8.52 32.55
CA THR A 247 1.39 8.56 33.37
C THR A 247 1.14 7.29 34.19
N ALA A 248 1.86 6.21 33.96
CA ALA A 248 1.71 4.97 34.74
C ALA A 248 2.57 4.90 36.04
N ALA A 249 3.47 5.85 36.27
CA ALA A 249 4.43 5.78 37.35
C ALA A 249 4.09 6.65 38.58
N THR A 250 2.96 7.36 38.61
CA THR A 250 2.64 8.33 39.68
C THR A 250 1.37 8.03 40.47
N THR A 251 0.84 6.82 40.46
CA THR A 251 -0.36 6.46 41.24
C THR A 251 -0.10 5.39 42.32
N ASP A 252 1.10 5.32 42.91
CA ASP A 252 1.30 4.56 44.14
C ASP A 252 2.28 5.30 45.06
N ARG A 253 1.72 6.19 45.89
CA ARG A 253 2.24 6.53 47.23
C ARG A 253 1.10 6.95 48.13
#